data_25d0c9f80df6ee9bdaee4fe39935a18e
#
_entry.id   25d0c9f80df6ee9bdaee4fe39935a18e
#
_cell.length_a   1.000
_cell.length_b   1.000
_cell.length_c   1.000
_cell.angle_alpha   90.00
_cell.angle_beta   90.00
_cell.angle_gamma   90.00
#
_symmetry.space_group_name_H-M   'P 1'
#
loop_
_entity.id
_entity.type
_entity.pdbx_description
1 polymer ?
#
loop_
_entity_poly.entity_id
_entity_poly.type
_entity_poly.pdbx_seq_one_letter_code
_entity_poly.pdbx_strand_id
1 'polypeptide(L)'
;MITPALKEDLLAYICGIIVKRRGVVLEINGLEDHVHVLAGLPPTIAVSEALQKIKGGSSWWVNNHRRIDHHFQWQPGYGAFTVSESLVPKVRKYIRDQEEHHRSQSFETEMAAFVKRHGLSPELSRLLGLNQRGEPDSRPVGRRSSSRRDGRR
;
A
#
# COMPACT_ATOMS: atom_id res chain seq x y z
N MET A 1 -10.79 0.20 -6.06
CA MET A 1 -10.49 -1.22 -5.77
C MET A 1 -9.91 -1.85 -7.02
N ILE A 2 -9.05 -2.85 -6.86
CA ILE A 2 -8.45 -3.61 -7.97
C ILE A 2 -9.49 -4.63 -8.42
N THR A 3 -10.01 -4.46 -9.63
CA THR A 3 -10.96 -5.42 -10.21
C THR A 3 -10.22 -6.66 -10.74
N PRO A 4 -10.87 -7.83 -10.87
CA PRO A 4 -10.25 -9.01 -11.47
C PRO A 4 -9.67 -8.72 -12.86
N ALA A 5 -10.35 -7.94 -13.68
CA ALA A 5 -9.89 -7.57 -15.02
C ALA A 5 -8.65 -6.64 -15.01
N LEU A 6 -8.46 -5.86 -13.94
CA LEU A 6 -7.30 -4.98 -13.78
C LEU A 6 -6.11 -5.70 -13.14
N LYS A 7 -6.37 -6.70 -12.30
CA LYS A 7 -5.39 -7.34 -11.44
C LYS A 7 -4.15 -7.81 -12.19
N GLU A 8 -4.33 -8.67 -13.18
CA GLU A 8 -3.22 -9.29 -13.91
C GLU A 8 -2.30 -8.24 -14.55
N ASP A 9 -2.89 -7.27 -15.24
CA ASP A 9 -2.16 -6.21 -15.91
C ASP A 9 -1.46 -5.26 -14.93
N LEU A 10 -2.10 -4.97 -13.79
CA LEU A 10 -1.51 -4.14 -12.75
C LEU A 10 -0.30 -4.84 -12.11
N LEU A 11 -0.41 -6.13 -11.79
CA LEU A 11 0.69 -6.92 -11.25
C LEU A 11 1.85 -7.01 -12.25
N ALA A 12 1.56 -7.26 -13.52
CA ALA A 12 2.56 -7.27 -14.58
C ALA A 12 3.27 -5.91 -14.72
N TYR A 13 2.53 -4.82 -14.63
CA TYR A 13 3.10 -3.48 -14.69
C TYR A 13 4.00 -3.18 -13.48
N ILE A 14 3.60 -3.57 -12.28
CA ILE A 14 4.43 -3.46 -11.06
C ILE A 14 5.72 -4.26 -11.21
N CYS A 15 5.65 -5.50 -11.72
CA CYS A 15 6.84 -6.30 -12.03
C CYS A 15 7.78 -5.56 -12.99
N GLY A 16 7.25 -4.94 -14.04
CA GLY A 16 8.02 -4.14 -15.00
C GLY A 16 8.75 -2.96 -14.34
N ILE A 17 8.11 -2.27 -13.39
CA ILE A 17 8.74 -1.18 -12.63
C ILE A 17 9.94 -1.72 -11.82
N ILE A 18 9.78 -2.84 -11.13
CA ILE A 18 10.82 -3.44 -10.29
C ILE A 18 12.02 -3.87 -11.14
N VAL A 19 11.75 -4.59 -12.24
CA VAL A 19 12.79 -5.06 -13.16
C VAL A 19 13.54 -3.89 -13.81
N LYS A 20 12.84 -2.84 -14.22
CA LYS A 20 13.45 -1.61 -14.74
C LYS A 20 14.40 -0.96 -13.75
N ARG A 21 14.20 -1.19 -12.45
CA ARG A 21 15.05 -0.73 -11.34
C ARG A 21 16.11 -1.75 -10.94
N ARG A 22 16.39 -2.76 -11.79
CA ARG A 22 17.34 -3.84 -11.53
C ARG A 22 16.98 -4.70 -10.32
N GLY A 23 15.72 -4.68 -9.89
CA GLY A 23 15.19 -5.59 -8.89
C GLY A 23 14.76 -6.92 -9.52
N VAL A 24 14.55 -7.91 -8.68
CA VAL A 24 14.06 -9.24 -9.06
C VAL A 24 12.77 -9.50 -8.31
N VAL A 25 11.68 -9.78 -9.01
CA VAL A 25 10.43 -10.20 -8.39
C VAL A 25 10.49 -11.70 -8.14
N LEU A 26 10.32 -12.11 -6.89
CA LEU A 26 10.30 -13.51 -6.48
C LEU A 26 8.87 -14.06 -6.40
N GLU A 27 7.93 -13.24 -5.93
CA GLU A 27 6.50 -13.54 -5.92
C GLU A 27 5.71 -12.23 -5.84
N ILE A 28 4.55 -12.19 -6.49
CA ILE A 28 3.61 -11.07 -6.41
C ILE A 28 2.18 -11.60 -6.50
N ASN A 29 1.30 -11.10 -5.66
CA ASN A 29 -0.13 -11.35 -5.74
C ASN A 29 -0.87 -10.16 -5.12
N GLY A 30 -2.17 -10.03 -5.41
CA GLY A 30 -2.98 -8.95 -4.88
C GLY A 30 -4.43 -9.37 -4.72
N LEU A 31 -5.10 -8.65 -3.86
CA LEU A 31 -6.54 -8.69 -3.67
C LEU A 31 -7.16 -7.38 -4.14
N GLU A 32 -8.42 -7.18 -3.85
CA GLU A 32 -9.15 -6.00 -4.33
C GLU A 32 -8.60 -4.68 -3.77
N ASP A 33 -7.96 -4.69 -2.61
CA ASP A 33 -7.56 -3.50 -1.86
C ASP A 33 -6.05 -3.40 -1.58
N HIS A 34 -5.27 -4.47 -1.80
CA HIS A 34 -3.83 -4.45 -1.55
C HIS A 34 -3.05 -5.43 -2.44
N VAL A 35 -1.73 -5.25 -2.46
CA VAL A 35 -0.79 -6.10 -3.20
C VAL A 35 0.37 -6.48 -2.29
N HIS A 36 0.75 -7.74 -2.30
CA HIS A 36 1.97 -8.25 -1.70
C HIS A 36 3.03 -8.51 -2.74
N VAL A 37 4.22 -8.04 -2.49
CA VAL A 37 5.38 -8.20 -3.37
C VAL A 37 6.55 -8.75 -2.56
N LEU A 38 7.08 -9.87 -2.95
CA LEU A 38 8.38 -10.36 -2.51
C LEU A 38 9.40 -10.09 -3.62
N ALA A 39 10.36 -9.25 -3.34
CA ALA A 39 11.36 -8.85 -4.35
C ALA A 39 12.75 -8.67 -3.74
N GLY A 40 13.77 -8.97 -4.52
CA GLY A 40 15.13 -8.53 -4.26
C GLY A 40 15.36 -7.15 -4.89
N LEU A 41 15.79 -6.19 -4.08
CA LEU A 41 16.16 -4.86 -4.56
C LEU A 41 17.68 -4.71 -4.57
N PRO A 42 18.25 -3.97 -5.53
CA PRO A 42 19.68 -3.68 -5.51
C PRO A 42 20.02 -2.80 -4.30
N PRO A 43 21.22 -2.94 -3.71
CA PRO A 43 21.61 -2.21 -2.49
C PRO A 43 21.70 -0.70 -2.71
N THR A 44 21.65 -0.24 -3.94
CA THR A 44 21.74 1.17 -4.32
C THR A 44 20.41 1.92 -4.31
N ILE A 45 19.30 1.24 -4.05
CA ILE A 45 17.97 1.87 -4.01
C ILE A 45 17.36 1.75 -2.61
N ALA A 46 16.86 2.84 -2.07
CA ALA A 46 16.11 2.81 -0.82
C ALA A 46 14.74 2.15 -1.03
N VAL A 47 14.27 1.38 -0.05
CA VAL A 47 12.94 0.74 -0.10
C VAL A 47 11.83 1.76 -0.31
N SER A 48 11.92 2.93 0.35
CA SER A 48 10.96 4.03 0.19
C SER A 48 10.92 4.56 -1.24
N GLU A 49 12.08 4.70 -1.90
CA GLU A 49 12.15 5.12 -3.30
C GLU A 49 11.53 4.08 -4.23
N ALA A 50 11.86 2.80 -4.04
CA ALA A 50 11.27 1.71 -4.82
C ALA A 50 9.75 1.73 -4.72
N LEU A 51 9.21 1.85 -3.50
CA LEU A 51 7.76 1.90 -3.26
C LEU A 51 7.10 3.15 -3.82
N GLN A 52 7.75 4.31 -3.73
CA GLN A 52 7.27 5.54 -4.37
C GLN A 52 7.11 5.35 -5.89
N LYS A 53 8.08 4.72 -6.54
CA LYS A 53 8.02 4.45 -7.98
C LYS A 53 6.97 3.40 -8.34
N ILE A 54 6.84 2.36 -7.53
CA ILE A 54 5.80 1.33 -7.72
C ILE A 54 4.41 1.98 -7.59
N LYS A 55 4.14 2.66 -6.49
CA LYS A 55 2.82 3.27 -6.23
C LYS A 55 2.50 4.37 -7.23
N GLY A 56 3.41 5.33 -7.43
CA GLY A 56 3.21 6.45 -8.35
C GLY A 56 3.07 5.99 -9.81
N GLY A 57 3.97 5.11 -10.25
CA GLY A 57 3.95 4.59 -11.62
C GLY A 57 2.70 3.76 -11.92
N SER A 58 2.31 2.87 -11.02
CA SER A 58 1.14 2.01 -11.23
C SER A 58 -0.17 2.81 -11.16
N SER A 59 -0.31 3.77 -10.22
CA SER A 59 -1.49 4.66 -10.18
C SER A 59 -1.60 5.49 -11.46
N TRP A 60 -0.49 6.08 -11.90
CA TRP A 60 -0.46 6.84 -13.15
C TRP A 60 -0.87 5.98 -14.34
N TRP A 61 -0.32 4.76 -14.45
CA TRP A 61 -0.64 3.85 -15.54
C TRP A 61 -2.12 3.45 -15.54
N VAL A 62 -2.69 3.09 -14.40
CA VAL A 62 -4.11 2.74 -14.30
C VAL A 62 -4.98 3.90 -14.76
N ASN A 63 -4.72 5.11 -14.27
CA ASN A 63 -5.55 6.28 -14.58
C ASN A 63 -5.44 6.75 -16.04
N ASN A 64 -4.32 6.47 -16.72
CA ASN A 64 -4.09 6.95 -18.08
C ASN A 64 -4.32 5.88 -19.16
N HIS A 65 -4.21 4.59 -18.82
CA HIS A 65 -4.27 3.51 -19.81
C HIS A 65 -5.42 2.53 -19.58
N ARG A 66 -6.10 2.62 -18.47
CA ARG A 66 -7.25 1.77 -18.15
C ARG A 66 -8.50 2.62 -18.00
N ARG A 67 -9.59 2.19 -18.61
CA ARG A 67 -10.89 2.80 -18.41
C ARG A 67 -11.50 2.22 -17.14
N ILE A 68 -11.36 2.96 -16.06
CA ILE A 68 -12.03 2.68 -14.78
C ILE A 68 -12.92 3.86 -14.44
N ASP A 69 -14.07 3.58 -13.83
CA ASP A 69 -15.11 4.59 -13.58
C ASP A 69 -14.74 5.59 -12.48
N HIS A 70 -13.61 5.36 -11.80
CA HIS A 70 -13.16 6.20 -10.69
C HIS A 70 -11.65 6.37 -10.71
N HIS A 71 -11.16 7.46 -10.11
CA HIS A 71 -9.72 7.70 -9.96
C HIS A 71 -9.08 6.64 -9.07
N PHE A 72 -8.06 5.95 -9.59
CA PHE A 72 -7.30 4.95 -8.84
C PHE A 72 -6.18 5.62 -8.05
N GLN A 73 -6.15 5.36 -6.76
CA GLN A 73 -5.12 5.85 -5.86
C GLN A 73 -4.78 4.79 -4.80
N TRP A 74 -3.50 4.55 -4.60
CA TRP A 74 -3.04 3.76 -3.46
C TRP A 74 -3.24 4.52 -2.17
N GLN A 75 -3.55 3.79 -1.10
CA GLN A 75 -3.59 4.37 0.24
C GLN A 75 -2.25 5.00 0.62
N PRO A 76 -2.23 6.04 1.47
CA PRO A 76 -1.02 6.51 2.13
C PRO A 76 -0.35 5.39 2.93
N GLY A 77 0.96 5.46 3.07
CA GLY A 77 1.74 4.46 3.81
C GLY A 77 2.02 3.17 3.04
N TYR A 78 2.79 2.31 3.66
CA TYR A 78 3.16 0.97 3.20
C TYR A 78 3.76 0.16 4.36
N GLY A 79 3.72 -1.18 4.27
CA GLY A 79 4.51 -2.08 5.08
C GLY A 79 5.69 -2.63 4.26
N ALA A 80 6.90 -2.61 4.80
CA ALA A 80 8.06 -3.23 4.17
C ALA A 80 8.91 -3.95 5.22
N PHE A 81 9.29 -5.19 4.91
CA PHE A 81 9.98 -6.06 5.84
C PHE A 81 11.06 -6.85 5.11
N THR A 82 12.15 -7.09 5.78
CA THR A 82 13.19 -7.97 5.27
C THR A 82 12.82 -9.43 5.53
N VAL A 83 13.11 -10.29 4.57
CA VAL A 83 12.87 -11.73 4.66
C VAL A 83 14.21 -12.45 4.59
N SER A 84 14.51 -13.29 5.58
CA SER A 84 15.69 -14.15 5.53
C SER A 84 15.56 -15.18 4.42
N GLU A 85 16.66 -15.59 3.82
CA GLU A 85 16.68 -16.56 2.71
C GLU A 85 15.94 -17.85 3.06
N SER A 86 16.10 -18.34 4.28
CA SER A 86 15.42 -19.55 4.79
C SER A 86 13.89 -19.43 4.83
N LEU A 87 13.35 -18.21 4.90
CA LEU A 87 11.90 -17.95 4.93
C LEU A 87 11.31 -17.63 3.55
N VAL A 88 12.13 -17.38 2.55
CA VAL A 88 11.68 -17.07 1.19
C VAL A 88 10.66 -18.08 0.65
N PRO A 89 10.88 -19.41 0.72
CA PRO A 89 9.91 -20.38 0.22
C PRO A 89 8.54 -20.28 0.92
N LYS A 90 8.55 -20.05 2.23
CA LYS A 90 7.33 -19.90 3.03
C LYS A 90 6.56 -18.64 2.67
N VAL A 91 7.27 -17.52 2.51
CA VAL A 91 6.65 -16.24 2.14
C VAL A 91 6.13 -16.28 0.71
N ARG A 92 6.84 -16.93 -0.22
CA ARG A 92 6.35 -17.14 -1.59
C ARG A 92 5.03 -17.92 -1.60
N LYS A 93 4.98 -19.05 -0.89
CA LYS A 93 3.76 -19.84 -0.78
C LYS A 93 2.61 -19.01 -0.20
N TYR A 94 2.85 -18.26 0.86
CA TYR A 94 1.89 -17.38 1.49
C TYR A 94 1.32 -16.34 0.49
N ILE A 95 2.16 -15.64 -0.26
CA ILE A 95 1.73 -14.64 -1.24
C ILE A 95 0.93 -15.30 -2.38
N ARG A 96 1.33 -16.47 -2.83
CA ARG A 96 0.63 -17.20 -3.88
C ARG A 96 -0.77 -17.63 -3.46
N ASP A 97 -0.90 -18.16 -2.25
CA ASP A 97 -2.12 -18.76 -1.74
C ASP A 97 -3.04 -17.71 -1.05
N GLN A 98 -2.79 -16.42 -1.24
CA GLN A 98 -3.42 -15.34 -0.50
C GLN A 98 -4.95 -15.27 -0.67
N GLU A 99 -5.48 -15.63 -1.83
CA GLU A 99 -6.93 -15.67 -2.06
C GLU A 99 -7.63 -16.70 -1.16
N GLU A 100 -6.96 -17.80 -0.87
CA GLU A 100 -7.47 -18.86 0.02
C GLU A 100 -7.38 -18.42 1.50
N HIS A 101 -6.29 -17.75 1.87
CA HIS A 101 -6.10 -17.23 3.23
C HIS A 101 -7.09 -16.13 3.59
N HIS A 102 -7.43 -15.23 2.67
CA HIS A 102 -8.37 -14.14 2.90
C HIS A 102 -9.84 -14.57 3.05
N ARG A 103 -10.19 -15.77 2.67
CA ARG A 103 -11.51 -16.34 3.02
C ARG A 103 -11.67 -16.52 4.53
N SER A 104 -10.57 -16.60 5.28
CA SER A 104 -10.56 -16.87 6.73
C SER A 104 -10.11 -15.70 7.60
N GLN A 105 -9.39 -14.72 7.06
CA GLN A 105 -8.85 -13.59 7.83
C GLN A 105 -8.83 -12.29 7.00
N SER A 106 -9.25 -11.17 7.62
CA SER A 106 -9.14 -9.85 6.97
C SER A 106 -7.68 -9.35 6.95
N PHE A 107 -7.35 -8.49 5.98
CA PHE A 107 -6.04 -7.81 5.91
C PHE A 107 -5.65 -7.13 7.24
N GLU A 108 -6.61 -6.55 7.94
CA GLU A 108 -6.38 -5.89 9.24
C GLU A 108 -5.94 -6.87 10.32
N THR A 109 -6.58 -8.04 10.38
CA THR A 109 -6.22 -9.11 11.32
C THR A 109 -4.83 -9.67 11.03
N GLU A 110 -4.52 -9.84 9.76
CA GLU A 110 -3.24 -10.32 9.29
C GLU A 110 -2.12 -9.32 9.59
N MET A 111 -2.34 -8.04 9.29
CA MET A 111 -1.40 -6.97 9.58
C MET A 111 -1.19 -6.82 11.09
N ALA A 112 -2.24 -6.91 11.90
CA ALA A 112 -2.14 -6.86 13.35
C ALA A 112 -1.31 -8.04 13.90
N ALA A 113 -1.52 -9.25 13.39
CA ALA A 113 -0.73 -10.42 13.76
C ALA A 113 0.74 -10.27 13.35
N PHE A 114 0.99 -9.69 12.18
CA PHE A 114 2.33 -9.41 11.69
C PHE A 114 3.06 -8.39 12.59
N VAL A 115 2.41 -7.25 12.86
CA VAL A 115 2.91 -6.18 13.75
C VAL A 115 3.25 -6.76 15.14
N LYS A 116 2.36 -7.58 15.71
CA LYS A 116 2.57 -8.24 17.01
C LYS A 116 3.76 -9.20 16.97
N ARG A 117 3.92 -9.98 15.90
CA ARG A 117 5.00 -10.96 15.76
C ARG A 117 6.38 -10.30 15.64
N HIS A 118 6.45 -9.11 15.07
CA HIS A 118 7.67 -8.34 14.91
C HIS A 118 7.93 -7.34 16.05
N GLY A 119 7.16 -7.40 17.14
CA GLY A 119 7.36 -6.55 18.33
C GLY A 119 7.11 -5.06 18.06
N LEU A 120 6.39 -4.73 16.99
CA LEU A 120 6.03 -3.35 16.69
C LEU A 120 4.87 -2.93 17.59
N SER A 121 5.01 -1.78 18.27
CA SER A 121 3.92 -1.25 19.09
C SER A 121 2.77 -0.75 18.20
N PRO A 122 1.51 -0.74 18.71
CA PRO A 122 0.38 -0.14 17.99
C PRO A 122 0.60 1.32 17.58
N GLU A 123 1.38 2.07 18.37
CA GLU A 123 1.77 3.45 18.09
C GLU A 123 2.71 3.53 16.87
N LEU A 124 3.68 2.63 16.78
CA LEU A 124 4.57 2.55 15.62
C LEU A 124 3.80 2.17 14.35
N SER A 125 2.79 1.33 14.48
CA SER A 125 1.87 0.99 13.38
C SER A 125 1.10 2.20 12.88
N ARG A 126 0.66 3.09 13.77
CA ARG A 126 0.01 4.37 13.40
C ARG A 126 0.97 5.32 12.70
N LEU A 127 2.20 5.46 13.22
CA LEU A 127 3.25 6.30 12.63
C LEU A 127 3.64 5.82 11.22
N LEU A 128 3.62 4.51 10.98
CA LEU A 128 3.90 3.91 9.69
C LEU A 128 2.70 3.88 8.74
N GLY A 129 1.55 4.44 9.16
CA GLY A 129 0.33 4.49 8.34
C GLY A 129 -0.35 3.13 8.15
N LEU A 130 -0.02 2.13 8.97
CA LEU A 130 -0.51 0.76 8.85
C LEU A 130 -1.91 0.57 9.47
N ASN A 131 -2.46 1.59 10.13
CA ASN A 131 -3.72 1.50 10.87
C ASN A 131 -4.66 2.69 10.60
N GLN A 132 -4.83 3.10 9.35
CA GLN A 132 -5.78 4.16 9.00
C GLN A 132 -6.95 3.61 8.18
N ARG A 133 -7.84 2.86 8.86
CA ARG A 133 -9.25 2.86 8.49
C ARG A 133 -10.08 3.06 9.75
N GLY A 134 -10.80 4.18 9.80
CA GLY A 134 -11.97 4.35 10.63
C GLY A 134 -11.84 5.21 11.87
N GLU A 135 -11.42 6.47 11.73
CA GLU A 135 -12.04 7.54 12.51
C GLU A 135 -12.27 8.75 11.60
N PRO A 136 -13.49 9.26 11.47
CA PRO A 136 -13.70 10.53 10.80
C PRO A 136 -12.99 11.62 11.60
N ASP A 137 -12.21 12.45 10.88
CA ASP A 137 -11.51 13.62 11.43
C ASP A 137 -12.53 14.55 12.12
N SER A 138 -12.64 14.42 13.42
CA SER A 138 -13.46 15.28 14.29
C SER A 138 -12.71 16.56 14.66
N ARG A 139 -12.00 17.18 13.72
CA ARG A 139 -11.49 18.53 13.92
C ARG A 139 -12.64 19.52 13.76
N PRO A 140 -12.97 20.34 14.77
CA PRO A 140 -14.01 21.35 14.64
C PRO A 140 -13.57 22.39 13.60
N VAL A 141 -14.40 22.56 12.58
CA VAL A 141 -14.27 23.65 11.60
C VAL A 141 -14.28 24.97 12.36
N GLY A 142 -13.13 25.59 12.47
CA GLY A 142 -13.00 26.90 13.11
C GLY A 142 -13.91 27.92 12.43
N ARG A 143 -14.90 28.40 13.17
CA ARG A 143 -15.74 29.54 12.79
C ARG A 143 -14.83 30.72 12.50
N ARG A 144 -14.71 31.12 11.24
CA ARG A 144 -14.18 32.42 10.87
C ARG A 144 -15.16 33.50 11.40
N SER A 145 -14.79 34.15 12.46
CA SER A 145 -15.45 35.37 12.92
C SER A 145 -15.25 36.46 11.86
N SER A 146 -16.32 36.81 11.17
CA SER A 146 -16.37 37.99 10.34
C SER A 146 -16.46 39.20 11.27
N SER A 147 -15.34 39.86 11.53
CA SER A 147 -15.35 41.20 12.14
C SER A 147 -15.76 42.21 11.04
N ARG A 148 -17.02 42.60 11.06
CA ARG A 148 -17.48 43.83 10.40
C ARG A 148 -16.75 44.98 11.07
N ARG A 149 -15.89 45.66 10.37
CA ARG A 149 -15.47 47.03 10.69
C ARG A 149 -16.47 47.96 10.06
N ASP A 150 -17.35 48.44 10.92
CA ASP A 150 -18.09 49.67 10.72
C ASP A 150 -17.11 50.84 10.89
N GLY A 151 -17.05 51.73 9.96
CA GLY A 151 -16.13 52.84 9.93
C GLY A 151 -16.75 54.04 9.26
N ARG A 152 -17.47 54.82 10.06
CA ARG A 152 -17.92 56.17 9.71
C ARG A 152 -16.73 57.09 9.44
N ARG A 153 -16.91 57.91 8.52
CA ARG A 153 -16.71 59.34 8.19
C ARG A 153 -15.85 59.55 6.97
#